data_8860d4bcb7fd178d6950882a4f2c9c0c
#
_entry.id   8860d4bcb7fd178d6950882a4f2c9c0c
#
_cell.length_a   1.000
_cell.length_b   1.000
_cell.length_c   1.000
_cell.angle_alpha   90.00
_cell.angle_beta   90.00
_cell.angle_gamma   90.00
#
_symmetry.space_group_name_H-M   'P 1'
#
loop_
_entity.id
_entity.type
_entity.pdbx_description
1 polymer ?
#
loop_
_entity_poly.entity_id
_entity_poly.type
_entity_poly.pdbx_seq_one_letter_code
_entity_poly.pdbx_strand_id
1 'polypeptide(L)'
;EGQLEDTKKIQKKLFNEIKGRIKLDDESPPFTDKKYIYWTKTTRETNYAIKLRKRIGTSKIEEYWSGEKEKKKLNTEYFGIGSLEVSDNEKMLAYSLDLKGSEYFTIYVRRISDNKIISEEIKETSGSITWSLDDKYIFYSKLDKYHRPKKIYRHKIGSSPKDDQLIFEEKDEGFTCSIDISSDEKYYIVSTSDHTSSEVHFFNVTEINIKPKLFKRRQKEIIYSIDSWNGNFFIHTNLDAEDFKICMCKHDSIQNWKDYIPATKGVLIGGFNLLNEWMIRSEVRDALSKLYVRNLNIDSEEELIITEEKVISSGASLMQKDRNTNKIYVAYHSPRTPGYTYIYDISTKEKKLVKEEIVPSGHNPEDYIVERLNCDSHDGKKIPLTITRHKKTKLDGSANLLLYGYGSYGSSMGPGFSSTRLSLINRDIIWVTAHIRGGMERGMSWWKEGKMLNKK
;
A
#
# COMPACT_ATOMS: atom_id res chain seq x y z
N GLU A 1 -25.89 15.46 -19.12
CA GLU A 1 -25.77 14.43 -20.19
C GLU A 1 -26.11 15.01 -21.57
N GLY A 2 -27.12 15.87 -21.72
CA GLY A 2 -27.53 16.44 -23.01
C GLY A 2 -26.42 17.16 -23.79
N GLN A 3 -25.51 17.85 -23.11
CA GLN A 3 -24.35 18.54 -23.74
C GLN A 3 -23.31 17.59 -24.38
N LEU A 4 -23.36 16.31 -24.03
CA LEU A 4 -22.41 15.29 -24.50
C LEU A 4 -23.01 14.34 -25.54
N GLU A 5 -24.23 14.58 -25.99
CA GLU A 5 -24.93 13.72 -26.96
C GLU A 5 -24.11 13.49 -28.26
N ASP A 6 -23.54 14.54 -28.82
CA ASP A 6 -22.73 14.47 -30.03
C ASP A 6 -21.44 13.64 -29.86
N THR A 7 -21.04 13.37 -28.62
CA THR A 7 -19.82 12.61 -28.27
C THR A 7 -20.07 11.11 -28.07
N LYS A 8 -21.33 10.64 -28.07
CA LYS A 8 -21.67 9.23 -27.75
C LYS A 8 -20.90 8.21 -28.61
N LYS A 9 -20.69 8.51 -29.89
CA LYS A 9 -19.94 7.62 -30.78
C LYS A 9 -18.48 7.47 -30.38
N ILE A 10 -17.81 8.58 -29.99
CA ILE A 10 -16.43 8.53 -29.56
C ILE A 10 -16.32 7.93 -28.15
N GLN A 11 -17.28 8.19 -27.26
CA GLN A 11 -17.33 7.57 -25.92
C GLN A 11 -17.40 6.03 -26.06
N LYS A 12 -18.27 5.48 -26.87
CA LYS A 12 -18.38 4.04 -27.12
C LYS A 12 -17.09 3.46 -27.70
N LYS A 13 -16.44 4.19 -28.63
CA LYS A 13 -15.15 3.78 -29.18
C LYS A 13 -14.05 3.72 -28.10
N LEU A 14 -13.92 4.78 -27.31
CA LEU A 14 -12.94 4.86 -26.19
C LEU A 14 -13.21 3.79 -25.14
N PHE A 15 -14.47 3.58 -24.75
CA PHE A 15 -14.84 2.52 -23.81
C PHE A 15 -14.37 1.14 -24.29
N ASN A 16 -14.64 0.79 -25.56
CA ASN A 16 -14.22 -0.49 -26.11
C ASN A 16 -12.69 -0.63 -26.21
N GLU A 17 -11.98 0.43 -26.56
CA GLU A 17 -10.52 0.46 -26.56
C GLU A 17 -9.94 0.24 -25.15
N ILE A 18 -10.43 0.98 -24.16
CA ILE A 18 -9.99 0.88 -22.76
C ILE A 18 -10.28 -0.52 -22.23
N LYS A 19 -11.51 -1.02 -22.44
CA LYS A 19 -11.90 -2.37 -22.04
C LYS A 19 -11.02 -3.46 -22.68
N GLY A 20 -10.68 -3.28 -23.97
CA GLY A 20 -9.81 -4.22 -24.68
C GLY A 20 -8.36 -4.25 -24.20
N ARG A 21 -7.92 -3.27 -23.40
CA ARG A 21 -6.58 -3.22 -22.79
C ARG A 21 -6.52 -3.88 -21.43
N ILE A 22 -7.64 -4.28 -20.84
CA ILE A 22 -7.70 -4.90 -19.52
C ILE A 22 -7.60 -6.41 -19.67
N LYS A 23 -6.59 -7.00 -19.04
CA LYS A 23 -6.46 -8.45 -18.90
C LYS A 23 -7.41 -8.92 -17.81
N LEU A 24 -8.51 -9.58 -18.21
CA LEU A 24 -9.56 -10.01 -17.28
C LEU A 24 -9.19 -11.29 -16.54
N ASP A 25 -8.56 -12.25 -17.24
CA ASP A 25 -8.08 -13.51 -16.67
C ASP A 25 -6.63 -13.34 -16.26
N ASP A 26 -6.37 -13.18 -14.96
CA ASP A 26 -5.02 -12.92 -14.43
C ASP A 26 -4.80 -13.54 -13.04
N GLU A 27 -3.53 -13.74 -12.70
CA GLU A 27 -3.12 -14.25 -11.39
C GLU A 27 -2.03 -13.35 -10.80
N SER A 28 -2.09 -13.12 -9.47
CA SER A 28 -1.03 -12.37 -8.77
C SER A 28 0.25 -13.20 -8.64
N PRO A 29 1.42 -12.57 -8.44
CA PRO A 29 2.57 -13.28 -7.93
C PRO A 29 2.23 -14.02 -6.63
N PRO A 30 2.81 -15.21 -6.40
CA PRO A 30 2.53 -16.00 -5.22
C PRO A 30 3.16 -15.40 -3.95
N PHE A 31 2.49 -15.55 -2.82
CA PHE A 31 3.01 -15.21 -1.49
C PHE A 31 3.11 -16.48 -0.64
N THR A 32 4.24 -16.70 0.02
CA THR A 32 4.45 -17.87 0.87
C THR A 32 4.21 -17.49 2.33
N ASP A 33 3.36 -18.26 3.01
CA ASP A 33 3.21 -18.21 4.45
C ASP A 33 3.26 -19.64 5.01
N LYS A 34 4.16 -19.87 5.96
CA LYS A 34 4.37 -21.17 6.64
C LYS A 34 4.31 -22.39 5.69
N LYS A 35 3.17 -23.07 5.65
CA LYS A 35 2.99 -24.33 4.92
C LYS A 35 2.34 -24.16 3.56
N TYR A 36 1.85 -22.97 3.22
CA TYR A 36 1.11 -22.72 2.00
C TYR A 36 1.71 -21.61 1.15
N ILE A 37 1.43 -21.71 -0.13
CA ILE A 37 1.64 -20.66 -1.13
C ILE A 37 0.26 -20.14 -1.50
N TYR A 38 0.08 -18.83 -1.42
CA TYR A 38 -1.18 -18.10 -1.67
C TYR A 38 -1.08 -17.25 -2.91
N TRP A 39 -2.17 -17.14 -3.66
CA TRP A 39 -2.29 -16.17 -4.75
C TRP A 39 -3.74 -15.81 -5.00
N THR A 40 -3.93 -14.76 -5.78
CA THR A 40 -5.23 -14.25 -6.18
C THR A 40 -5.43 -14.49 -7.66
N LYS A 41 -6.60 -14.94 -8.05
CA LYS A 41 -7.02 -15.12 -9.44
C LYS A 41 -8.23 -14.23 -9.74
N THR A 42 -8.20 -13.54 -10.87
CA THR A 42 -9.34 -12.85 -11.48
C THR A 42 -9.77 -13.57 -12.73
N THR A 43 -11.06 -13.52 -13.06
CA THR A 43 -11.60 -14.10 -14.28
C THR A 43 -12.60 -13.14 -14.92
N ARG A 44 -12.79 -13.25 -16.25
CA ARG A 44 -13.75 -12.43 -16.99
C ARG A 44 -15.21 -12.67 -16.59
N GLU A 45 -15.48 -13.79 -15.94
CA GLU A 45 -16.84 -14.22 -15.58
C GLU A 45 -17.28 -13.72 -14.20
N THR A 46 -16.33 -13.20 -13.41
CA THR A 46 -16.59 -12.78 -12.02
C THR A 46 -16.14 -11.35 -11.77
N ASN A 47 -16.88 -10.64 -10.90
CA ASN A 47 -16.51 -9.27 -10.47
C ASN A 47 -15.56 -9.28 -9.27
N TYR A 48 -15.42 -10.41 -8.60
CA TYR A 48 -14.62 -10.54 -7.39
C TYR A 48 -13.51 -11.56 -7.57
N ALA A 49 -12.35 -11.24 -7.00
CA ALA A 49 -11.20 -12.12 -7.04
C ALA A 49 -11.43 -13.43 -6.26
N ILE A 50 -10.80 -14.49 -6.74
CA ILE A 50 -10.74 -15.79 -6.09
C ILE A 50 -9.42 -15.89 -5.34
N LYS A 51 -9.45 -16.32 -4.09
CA LYS A 51 -8.26 -16.55 -3.25
C LYS A 51 -7.94 -18.03 -3.25
N LEU A 52 -6.74 -18.32 -3.74
CA LEU A 52 -6.23 -19.67 -3.92
C LEU A 52 -5.03 -19.91 -3.03
N ARG A 53 -4.85 -21.16 -2.61
CA ARG A 53 -3.65 -21.61 -1.93
C ARG A 53 -3.30 -23.03 -2.31
N LYS A 54 -2.06 -23.42 -2.14
CA LYS A 54 -1.59 -24.80 -2.21
C LYS A 54 -0.58 -25.08 -1.12
N ARG A 55 -0.62 -26.26 -0.54
CA ARG A 55 0.39 -26.68 0.43
C ARG A 55 1.74 -26.86 -0.28
N ILE A 56 2.80 -26.38 0.33
CA ILE A 56 4.18 -26.55 -0.18
C ILE A 56 4.47 -28.05 -0.36
N GLY A 57 5.07 -28.43 -1.49
CA GLY A 57 5.36 -29.81 -1.84
C GLY A 57 4.18 -30.60 -2.42
N THR A 58 3.00 -29.98 -2.63
CA THR A 58 1.85 -30.65 -3.26
C THR A 58 1.40 -29.93 -4.52
N SER A 59 0.64 -30.62 -5.38
CA SER A 59 0.02 -30.05 -6.57
C SER A 59 -1.44 -29.62 -6.35
N LYS A 60 -2.06 -30.04 -5.21
CA LYS A 60 -3.47 -29.76 -4.92
C LYS A 60 -3.69 -28.27 -4.64
N ILE A 61 -4.47 -27.61 -5.48
CA ILE A 61 -4.91 -26.23 -5.30
C ILE A 61 -6.22 -26.21 -4.52
N GLU A 62 -6.31 -25.33 -3.54
CA GLU A 62 -7.50 -25.11 -2.72
C GLU A 62 -7.99 -23.66 -2.96
N GLU A 63 -9.27 -23.52 -3.31
CA GLU A 63 -9.97 -22.25 -3.22
C GLU A 63 -10.39 -22.07 -1.76
N TYR A 64 -9.76 -21.14 -1.04
CA TYR A 64 -10.11 -20.91 0.35
C TYR A 64 -11.08 -19.73 0.54
N TRP A 65 -11.29 -18.91 -0.51
CA TRP A 65 -12.29 -17.84 -0.53
C TRP A 65 -12.64 -17.42 -1.96
N SER A 66 -13.93 -17.07 -2.17
CA SER A 66 -14.43 -16.50 -3.42
C SER A 66 -15.50 -15.46 -3.13
N GLY A 67 -15.26 -14.21 -3.50
CA GLY A 67 -16.22 -13.13 -3.30
C GLY A 67 -17.52 -13.33 -4.06
N GLU A 68 -17.45 -13.90 -5.25
CA GLU A 68 -18.65 -14.20 -6.04
C GLU A 68 -19.56 -15.22 -5.35
N LYS A 69 -18.97 -16.30 -4.79
CA LYS A 69 -19.72 -17.32 -4.05
C LYS A 69 -20.32 -16.74 -2.76
N GLU A 70 -19.57 -15.91 -2.04
CA GLU A 70 -20.07 -15.28 -0.82
C GLU A 70 -21.21 -14.29 -1.12
N LYS A 71 -21.05 -13.43 -2.13
CA LYS A 71 -22.12 -12.52 -2.55
C LYS A 71 -23.40 -13.26 -2.92
N LYS A 72 -23.29 -14.33 -3.73
CA LYS A 72 -24.42 -15.15 -4.15
C LYS A 72 -25.09 -15.82 -2.96
N LYS A 73 -24.31 -16.36 -2.01
CA LYS A 73 -24.82 -17.02 -0.78
C LYS A 73 -25.60 -16.03 0.09
N LEU A 74 -25.09 -14.80 0.22
CA LEU A 74 -25.70 -13.74 1.04
C LEU A 74 -26.88 -13.05 0.34
N ASN A 75 -27.05 -13.25 -0.96
CA ASN A 75 -28.11 -12.65 -1.78
C ASN A 75 -28.25 -11.13 -1.59
N THR A 76 -27.13 -10.42 -1.69
CA THR A 76 -27.06 -8.99 -1.41
C THR A 76 -26.80 -8.18 -2.71
N GLU A 77 -27.39 -6.98 -2.80
CA GLU A 77 -27.16 -6.06 -3.92
C GLU A 77 -25.78 -5.44 -3.82
N TYR A 78 -25.41 -4.92 -2.66
CA TYR A 78 -24.09 -4.37 -2.39
C TYR A 78 -23.19 -5.40 -1.70
N PHE A 79 -21.92 -5.43 -2.10
CA PHE A 79 -20.95 -6.35 -1.52
C PHE A 79 -19.55 -5.70 -1.49
N GLY A 80 -19.22 -5.10 -0.37
CA GLY A 80 -17.91 -4.54 -0.07
C GLY A 80 -17.07 -5.52 0.74
N ILE A 81 -15.81 -5.70 0.35
CA ILE A 81 -14.85 -6.56 1.03
C ILE A 81 -13.86 -5.66 1.76
N GLY A 82 -13.69 -5.87 3.08
CA GLY A 82 -12.64 -5.27 3.87
C GLY A 82 -11.39 -6.14 3.91
N SER A 83 -11.07 -6.74 5.06
CA SER A 83 -9.93 -7.64 5.24
C SER A 83 -10.27 -9.11 4.97
N LEU A 84 -9.25 -9.87 4.64
CA LEU A 84 -9.25 -11.34 4.49
C LEU A 84 -7.95 -11.86 5.11
N GLU A 85 -8.01 -12.33 6.36
CA GLU A 85 -6.83 -12.69 7.15
C GLU A 85 -6.89 -14.16 7.56
N VAL A 86 -5.92 -14.93 7.09
CA VAL A 86 -5.76 -16.34 7.49
C VAL A 86 -5.06 -16.40 8.85
N SER A 87 -5.55 -17.28 9.73
CA SER A 87 -4.96 -17.51 11.05
C SER A 87 -3.53 -18.07 10.95
N ASP A 88 -2.74 -17.90 12.00
CA ASP A 88 -1.33 -18.30 12.02
C ASP A 88 -1.13 -19.82 11.80
N ASN A 89 -2.06 -20.64 12.26
CA ASN A 89 -2.09 -22.10 12.00
C ASN A 89 -2.66 -22.49 10.62
N GLU A 90 -3.07 -21.49 9.80
CA GLU A 90 -3.59 -21.64 8.43
C GLU A 90 -4.92 -22.44 8.33
N LYS A 91 -5.69 -22.59 9.43
CA LYS A 91 -6.93 -23.34 9.48
C LYS A 91 -8.19 -22.49 9.47
N MET A 92 -8.09 -21.23 9.84
CA MET A 92 -9.22 -20.31 9.95
C MET A 92 -9.02 -19.10 9.04
N LEU A 93 -10.13 -18.51 8.62
CA LEU A 93 -10.20 -17.27 7.89
C LEU A 93 -11.07 -16.28 8.65
N ALA A 94 -10.53 -15.15 9.06
CA ALA A 94 -11.29 -14.00 9.47
C ALA A 94 -11.44 -13.04 8.29
N TYR A 95 -12.66 -12.58 8.03
CA TYR A 95 -12.93 -11.66 6.92
C TYR A 95 -14.02 -10.69 7.29
N SER A 96 -14.02 -9.54 6.64
CA SER A 96 -14.97 -8.47 6.91
C SER A 96 -15.71 -8.04 5.64
N LEU A 97 -17.02 -7.81 5.78
CA LEU A 97 -17.90 -7.41 4.69
C LEU A 97 -18.75 -6.19 5.08
N ASP A 98 -18.92 -5.27 4.14
CA ASP A 98 -19.99 -4.28 4.13
C ASP A 98 -21.05 -4.73 3.11
N LEU A 99 -22.26 -4.95 3.56
CA LEU A 99 -23.38 -5.43 2.72
C LEU A 99 -24.39 -4.32 2.39
N LYS A 100 -24.09 -3.08 2.78
CA LYS A 100 -25.02 -1.94 2.63
C LYS A 100 -24.40 -0.74 1.91
N GLY A 101 -23.08 -0.71 1.71
CA GLY A 101 -22.36 0.48 1.24
C GLY A 101 -22.24 1.56 2.30
N SER A 102 -22.25 1.16 3.58
CA SER A 102 -22.25 2.04 4.73
C SER A 102 -20.87 2.30 5.31
N GLU A 103 -19.86 1.57 4.83
CA GLU A 103 -18.49 1.53 5.37
C GLU A 103 -18.42 1.03 6.83
N TYR A 104 -19.53 0.53 7.38
CA TYR A 104 -19.54 -0.30 8.59
C TYR A 104 -19.40 -1.75 8.23
N PHE A 105 -18.26 -2.32 8.56
CA PHE A 105 -17.97 -3.73 8.26
C PHE A 105 -18.42 -4.64 9.38
N THR A 106 -18.86 -5.83 8.99
CA THR A 106 -19.12 -6.95 9.89
C THR A 106 -18.04 -7.99 9.71
N ILE A 107 -17.39 -8.40 10.80
CA ILE A 107 -16.35 -9.43 10.79
C ILE A 107 -16.98 -10.80 11.01
N TYR A 108 -16.53 -11.76 10.23
CA TYR A 108 -16.87 -13.18 10.27
C TYR A 108 -15.61 -14.01 10.46
N VAL A 109 -15.72 -15.10 11.19
CA VAL A 109 -14.64 -16.09 11.32
C VAL A 109 -15.14 -17.46 10.95
N ARG A 110 -14.44 -18.16 10.05
CA ARG A 110 -14.80 -19.50 9.62
C ARG A 110 -13.62 -20.44 9.58
N ARG A 111 -13.89 -21.72 9.68
CA ARG A 111 -12.92 -22.79 9.40
C ARG A 111 -12.79 -22.95 7.88
N ILE A 112 -11.55 -23.04 7.37
CA ILE A 112 -11.31 -23.12 5.92
C ILE A 112 -11.72 -24.48 5.35
N SER A 113 -11.52 -25.58 6.10
CA SER A 113 -11.74 -26.95 5.60
C SER A 113 -13.19 -27.28 5.24
N ASP A 114 -14.15 -26.70 5.93
CA ASP A 114 -15.59 -26.98 5.79
C ASP A 114 -16.46 -25.73 5.65
N ASN A 115 -15.84 -24.56 5.61
CA ASN A 115 -16.50 -23.25 5.53
C ASN A 115 -17.49 -22.97 6.69
N LYS A 116 -17.38 -23.69 7.81
CA LYS A 116 -18.25 -23.50 8.97
C LYS A 116 -17.89 -22.19 9.69
N ILE A 117 -18.88 -21.32 9.89
CA ILE A 117 -18.77 -20.15 10.76
C ILE A 117 -18.57 -20.62 12.20
N ILE A 118 -17.57 -20.09 12.87
CA ILE A 118 -17.12 -20.52 14.20
C ILE A 118 -17.19 -19.43 15.26
N SER A 119 -17.58 -18.23 14.91
CA SER A 119 -17.75 -17.10 15.82
C SER A 119 -19.03 -16.33 15.47
N GLU A 120 -19.64 -15.67 16.45
CA GLU A 120 -20.71 -14.72 16.19
C GLU A 120 -20.19 -13.55 15.34
N GLU A 121 -21.12 -12.86 14.65
CA GLU A 121 -20.80 -11.67 13.85
C GLU A 121 -20.36 -10.50 14.73
N ILE A 122 -19.24 -9.87 14.38
CA ILE A 122 -18.77 -8.65 15.05
C ILE A 122 -19.12 -7.46 14.15
N LYS A 123 -20.07 -6.66 14.58
CA LYS A 123 -20.64 -5.55 13.78
C LYS A 123 -19.99 -4.20 14.11
N GLU A 124 -20.21 -3.22 13.21
CA GLU A 124 -19.80 -1.82 13.37
C GLU A 124 -18.28 -1.64 13.50
N THR A 125 -17.55 -2.42 12.72
CA THR A 125 -16.09 -2.38 12.72
C THR A 125 -15.55 -1.57 11.54
N SER A 126 -14.26 -1.19 11.60
CA SER A 126 -13.53 -0.59 10.46
C SER A 126 -13.25 -1.60 9.33
N GLY A 127 -13.45 -2.90 9.59
CA GLY A 127 -13.09 -3.97 8.68
C GLY A 127 -11.67 -4.50 8.83
N SER A 128 -10.78 -3.81 9.54
CA SER A 128 -9.41 -4.28 9.79
C SER A 128 -9.38 -5.41 10.82
N ILE A 129 -8.54 -6.41 10.59
CA ILE A 129 -8.42 -7.62 11.44
C ILE A 129 -6.93 -7.93 11.61
N THR A 130 -6.52 -8.19 12.86
CA THR A 130 -5.18 -8.71 13.19
C THR A 130 -5.32 -9.95 14.05
N TRP A 131 -4.76 -11.08 13.62
CA TRP A 131 -4.77 -12.33 14.40
C TRP A 131 -3.78 -12.29 15.56
N SER A 132 -4.14 -12.97 16.67
CA SER A 132 -3.13 -13.36 17.65
C SER A 132 -2.31 -14.53 17.11
N LEU A 133 -1.01 -14.60 17.46
CA LEU A 133 -0.11 -15.67 17.00
C LEU A 133 -0.49 -17.05 17.54
N ASP A 134 -1.30 -17.12 18.60
CA ASP A 134 -1.83 -18.37 19.17
C ASP A 134 -3.20 -18.78 18.60
N ASP A 135 -3.70 -18.04 17.60
CA ASP A 135 -4.99 -18.26 16.91
C ASP A 135 -6.25 -18.20 17.80
N LYS A 136 -6.10 -17.77 19.05
CA LYS A 136 -7.23 -17.73 19.97
C LYS A 136 -8.03 -16.45 19.91
N TYR A 137 -7.43 -15.40 19.37
CA TYR A 137 -8.01 -14.06 19.35
C TYR A 137 -7.83 -13.39 18.01
N ILE A 138 -8.73 -12.44 17.73
CA ILE A 138 -8.52 -11.39 16.74
C ILE A 138 -8.59 -10.02 17.42
N PHE A 139 -7.81 -9.08 16.92
CA PHE A 139 -7.93 -7.67 17.27
C PHE A 139 -8.63 -6.95 16.12
N TYR A 140 -9.48 -5.99 16.47
CA TYR A 140 -10.23 -5.20 15.50
C TYR A 140 -10.55 -3.82 16.06
N SER A 141 -10.89 -2.85 15.17
CA SER A 141 -11.30 -1.51 15.57
C SER A 141 -12.81 -1.33 15.42
N LYS A 142 -13.45 -0.71 16.41
CA LYS A 142 -14.83 -0.20 16.29
C LYS A 142 -14.84 1.26 15.85
N LEU A 143 -15.80 1.57 14.99
CA LEU A 143 -16.06 2.92 14.51
C LEU A 143 -16.94 3.71 15.52
N ASP A 144 -16.73 5.01 15.58
CA ASP A 144 -17.64 5.94 16.24
C ASP A 144 -18.76 6.38 15.27
N LYS A 145 -19.63 7.28 15.74
CA LYS A 145 -20.74 7.84 14.94
C LYS A 145 -20.30 8.66 13.71
N TYR A 146 -19.01 9.00 13.63
CA TYR A 146 -18.41 9.73 12.50
C TYR A 146 -17.57 8.83 11.59
N HIS A 147 -17.75 7.51 11.67
CA HIS A 147 -16.99 6.50 10.93
C HIS A 147 -15.49 6.54 11.20
N ARG A 148 -15.06 6.90 12.42
CA ARG A 148 -13.66 6.91 12.82
C ARG A 148 -13.32 5.71 13.70
N PRO A 149 -12.29 4.93 13.43
CA PRO A 149 -11.83 3.87 14.31
C PRO A 149 -11.24 4.45 15.59
N LYS A 150 -11.95 4.26 16.72
CA LYS A 150 -11.67 4.87 18.02
C LYS A 150 -11.27 3.88 19.08
N LYS A 151 -11.70 2.63 18.96
CA LYS A 151 -11.54 1.63 20.00
C LYS A 151 -10.98 0.36 19.41
N ILE A 152 -9.96 -0.20 20.03
CA ILE A 152 -9.41 -1.51 19.69
C ILE A 152 -9.89 -2.52 20.70
N TYR A 153 -10.48 -3.59 20.20
CA TYR A 153 -10.97 -4.72 20.98
C TYR A 153 -10.20 -5.98 20.67
N ARG A 154 -10.15 -6.91 21.63
CA ARG A 154 -9.70 -8.27 21.47
C ARG A 154 -10.91 -9.19 21.61
N HIS A 155 -11.23 -9.94 20.55
CA HIS A 155 -12.28 -10.95 20.51
C HIS A 155 -11.69 -12.35 20.66
N LYS A 156 -12.20 -13.15 21.58
CA LYS A 156 -11.85 -14.57 21.70
C LYS A 156 -12.65 -15.38 20.69
N ILE A 157 -11.98 -16.17 19.86
CA ILE A 157 -12.64 -16.98 18.84
C ILE A 157 -13.66 -17.92 19.46
N GLY A 158 -14.91 -17.86 18.99
CA GLY A 158 -16.02 -18.69 19.46
C GLY A 158 -16.76 -18.15 20.70
N SER A 159 -16.37 -17.03 21.27
CA SER A 159 -17.14 -16.34 22.32
C SER A 159 -18.15 -15.35 21.73
N SER A 160 -18.98 -14.76 22.58
CA SER A 160 -19.85 -13.64 22.17
C SER A 160 -19.08 -12.32 22.08
N PRO A 161 -19.34 -11.48 21.06
CA PRO A 161 -18.74 -10.13 20.96
C PRO A 161 -19.08 -9.20 22.12
N LYS A 162 -20.06 -9.54 22.94
CA LYS A 162 -20.40 -8.80 24.17
C LYS A 162 -19.35 -8.95 25.26
N ASP A 163 -18.55 -10.04 25.18
CA ASP A 163 -17.50 -10.36 26.14
C ASP A 163 -16.12 -9.81 25.67
N ASP A 164 -16.10 -9.06 24.58
CA ASP A 164 -14.86 -8.57 23.99
C ASP A 164 -14.15 -7.58 24.90
N GLN A 165 -12.85 -7.77 25.05
CA GLN A 165 -12.02 -6.92 25.87
C GLN A 165 -11.62 -5.65 25.14
N LEU A 166 -11.93 -4.49 25.68
CA LEU A 166 -11.37 -3.21 25.24
C LEU A 166 -9.89 -3.15 25.59
N ILE A 167 -9.04 -3.00 24.58
CA ILE A 167 -7.58 -2.90 24.71
C ILE A 167 -7.11 -1.46 24.73
N PHE A 168 -7.69 -0.63 23.86
CA PHE A 168 -7.30 0.77 23.70
C PHE A 168 -8.47 1.62 23.27
N GLU A 169 -8.53 2.87 23.77
CA GLU A 169 -9.52 3.87 23.36
C GLU A 169 -8.80 5.20 23.08
N GLU A 170 -8.95 5.69 21.85
CA GLU A 170 -8.54 7.05 21.47
C GLU A 170 -9.65 8.04 21.82
N LYS A 171 -9.33 8.95 22.72
CA LYS A 171 -10.31 9.92 23.25
C LYS A 171 -10.36 11.23 22.47
N ASP A 172 -9.30 11.56 21.76
CA ASP A 172 -9.25 12.78 20.93
C ASP A 172 -10.09 12.57 19.66
N GLU A 173 -11.11 13.41 19.46
CA GLU A 173 -12.02 13.28 18.30
C GLU A 173 -11.30 13.41 16.94
N GLY A 174 -10.18 14.11 16.86
CA GLY A 174 -9.39 14.30 15.63
C GLY A 174 -8.59 13.07 15.21
N PHE A 175 -8.30 12.14 16.14
CA PHE A 175 -7.42 11.00 15.92
C PHE A 175 -8.20 9.72 15.61
N THR A 176 -7.57 8.81 14.88
CA THR A 176 -8.02 7.44 14.64
C THR A 176 -7.03 6.45 15.23
N CYS A 177 -7.43 5.20 15.47
CA CYS A 177 -6.53 4.17 15.97
C CYS A 177 -6.56 2.89 15.12
N SER A 178 -5.42 2.21 15.05
CA SER A 178 -5.23 0.91 14.41
C SER A 178 -4.30 0.03 15.23
N ILE A 179 -4.31 -1.27 14.95
CA ILE A 179 -3.39 -2.24 15.55
C ILE A 179 -2.75 -3.10 14.47
N ASP A 180 -1.47 -3.39 14.64
CA ASP A 180 -0.70 -4.25 13.75
C ASP A 180 0.33 -5.05 14.57
N ILE A 181 1.07 -5.96 13.93
CA ILE A 181 2.13 -6.74 14.53
C ILE A 181 3.49 -6.31 13.98
N SER A 182 4.51 -6.27 14.84
CA SER A 182 5.88 -5.94 14.44
C SER A 182 6.48 -6.99 13.50
N SER A 183 7.47 -6.58 12.70
CA SER A 183 8.15 -7.45 11.73
C SER A 183 8.79 -8.70 12.34
N ASP A 184 9.24 -8.64 13.58
CA ASP A 184 9.79 -9.77 14.33
C ASP A 184 8.76 -10.53 15.18
N GLU A 185 7.47 -10.20 15.01
CA GLU A 185 6.33 -10.81 15.72
C GLU A 185 6.47 -10.78 17.25
N LYS A 186 7.19 -9.80 17.82
CA LYS A 186 7.36 -9.66 19.28
C LYS A 186 6.36 -8.73 19.93
N TYR A 187 5.84 -7.77 19.16
CA TYR A 187 4.96 -6.72 19.70
C TYR A 187 3.73 -6.52 18.85
N TYR A 188 2.59 -6.27 19.48
CA TYR A 188 1.48 -5.56 18.86
C TYR A 188 1.71 -4.07 19.01
N ILE A 189 1.47 -3.34 17.93
CA ILE A 189 1.69 -1.91 17.81
C ILE A 189 0.34 -1.25 17.60
N VAL A 190 -0.07 -0.41 18.55
CA VAL A 190 -1.28 0.41 18.46
C VAL A 190 -0.87 1.80 18.03
N SER A 191 -1.25 2.18 16.84
CA SER A 191 -0.97 3.50 16.27
C SER A 191 -2.20 4.39 16.35
N THR A 192 -2.02 5.63 16.80
CA THR A 192 -3.05 6.66 16.72
C THR A 192 -2.54 7.85 15.94
N SER A 193 -3.37 8.43 15.08
CA SER A 193 -2.93 9.55 14.24
C SER A 193 -4.09 10.41 13.74
N ASP A 194 -3.76 11.67 13.49
CA ASP A 194 -4.46 12.53 12.56
C ASP A 194 -3.61 12.72 11.28
N HIS A 195 -3.87 13.76 10.49
CA HIS A 195 -3.10 14.04 9.27
C HIS A 195 -1.69 14.57 9.53
N THR A 196 -1.37 15.02 10.75
CA THR A 196 -0.15 15.78 11.04
C THR A 196 0.60 15.27 12.26
N SER A 197 -0.02 14.47 13.09
CA SER A 197 0.54 14.02 14.36
C SER A 197 0.22 12.56 14.62
N SER A 198 1.09 11.85 15.32
CA SER A 198 0.85 10.47 15.71
C SER A 198 1.31 10.17 17.14
N GLU A 199 0.79 9.09 17.69
CA GLU A 199 1.21 8.49 18.94
C GLU A 199 1.17 6.97 18.81
N VAL A 200 2.13 6.29 19.41
CA VAL A 200 2.22 4.83 19.33
C VAL A 200 2.27 4.24 20.74
N HIS A 201 1.49 3.19 20.92
CA HIS A 201 1.54 2.31 22.08
C HIS A 201 1.90 0.90 21.60
N PHE A 202 2.44 0.08 22.47
CA PHE A 202 2.82 -1.29 22.15
C PHE A 202 2.69 -2.21 23.35
N PHE A 203 2.58 -3.50 23.10
CA PHE A 203 2.60 -4.55 24.13
C PHE A 203 3.16 -5.85 23.55
N ASN A 204 3.70 -6.71 24.41
CA ASN A 204 4.28 -7.97 23.98
C ASN A 204 3.19 -8.95 23.51
N VAL A 205 3.46 -9.72 22.45
CA VAL A 205 2.51 -10.68 21.87
C VAL A 205 2.10 -11.79 22.85
N THR A 206 2.91 -12.07 23.87
CA THR A 206 2.63 -13.07 24.92
C THR A 206 1.89 -12.51 26.13
N GLU A 207 1.57 -11.20 26.15
CA GLU A 207 0.95 -10.55 27.28
C GLU A 207 -0.52 -10.95 27.43
N ILE A 208 -0.88 -11.58 28.55
CA ILE A 208 -2.25 -12.03 28.85
C ILE A 208 -3.11 -10.86 29.31
N ASN A 209 -2.59 -10.08 30.26
CA ASN A 209 -3.26 -8.88 30.81
C ASN A 209 -2.76 -7.64 30.07
N ILE A 210 -3.28 -7.43 28.87
CA ILE A 210 -2.80 -6.41 27.95
C ILE A 210 -2.97 -5.01 28.53
N LYS A 211 -1.85 -4.31 28.66
CA LYS A 211 -1.77 -2.88 29.01
C LYS A 211 -0.81 -2.20 28.03
N PRO A 212 -1.32 -1.61 26.94
CA PRO A 212 -0.46 -0.96 25.96
C PRO A 212 0.42 0.12 26.61
N LYS A 213 1.72 0.01 26.44
CA LYS A 213 2.71 0.99 26.92
C LYS A 213 2.86 2.08 25.89
N LEU A 214 2.85 3.33 26.35
CA LEU A 214 3.15 4.47 25.50
C LEU A 214 4.62 4.42 25.06
N PHE A 215 4.87 4.48 23.73
CA PHE A 215 6.21 4.57 23.16
C PHE A 215 6.77 5.98 23.29
N LYS A 216 6.06 6.97 22.74
CA LYS A 216 6.33 8.40 22.92
C LYS A 216 5.03 9.19 22.79
N ARG A 217 4.84 10.18 23.67
CA ARG A 217 3.67 11.06 23.62
C ARG A 217 3.63 11.87 22.33
N ARG A 218 2.44 12.02 21.75
CA ARG A 218 2.22 12.85 20.57
C ARG A 218 2.68 14.29 20.79
N GLN A 219 3.20 14.87 19.73
CA GLN A 219 3.53 16.28 19.64
C GLN A 219 2.86 16.83 18.37
N LYS A 220 2.42 18.08 18.44
CA LYS A 220 1.80 18.73 17.29
C LYS A 220 2.76 18.73 16.08
N GLU A 221 2.24 18.33 14.92
CA GLU A 221 2.96 18.24 13.64
C GLU A 221 4.12 17.24 13.62
N ILE A 222 4.20 16.36 14.61
CA ILE A 222 5.18 15.26 14.61
C ILE A 222 4.46 13.94 14.34
N ILE A 223 4.89 13.32 13.24
CA ILE A 223 4.46 11.99 12.82
C ILE A 223 5.59 11.00 13.12
N TYR A 224 5.25 9.87 13.69
CA TYR A 224 6.18 8.75 13.77
C TYR A 224 5.44 7.41 13.74
N SER A 225 6.11 6.41 13.22
CA SER A 225 5.74 5.00 13.28
C SER A 225 6.93 4.18 13.74
N ILE A 226 6.68 2.98 14.25
CA ILE A 226 7.74 2.09 14.73
C ILE A 226 7.61 0.72 14.08
N ASP A 227 8.73 0.02 13.99
CA ASP A 227 8.78 -1.42 13.74
C ASP A 227 9.89 -2.04 14.60
N SER A 228 9.79 -3.34 14.89
CA SER A 228 10.73 -4.05 15.75
C SER A 228 11.51 -5.10 14.96
N TRP A 229 12.84 -5.10 15.14
CA TRP A 229 13.73 -6.10 14.54
C TRP A 229 15.03 -6.24 15.32
N ASN A 230 15.48 -7.48 15.55
CA ASN A 230 16.77 -7.80 16.14
C ASN A 230 17.11 -7.02 17.43
N GLY A 231 16.13 -6.88 18.35
CA GLY A 231 16.33 -6.22 19.64
C GLY A 231 16.29 -4.69 19.59
N ASN A 232 15.94 -4.12 18.44
CA ASN A 232 15.82 -2.68 18.24
C ASN A 232 14.43 -2.31 17.72
N PHE A 233 13.99 -1.09 18.05
CA PHE A 233 12.93 -0.41 17.34
C PHE A 233 13.55 0.50 16.29
N PHE A 234 13.00 0.46 15.09
CA PHE A 234 13.25 1.42 14.02
C PHE A 234 12.07 2.38 13.94
N ILE A 235 12.36 3.66 13.89
CA ILE A 235 11.39 4.74 14.01
C ILE A 235 11.46 5.62 12.76
N HIS A 236 10.43 5.61 11.94
CA HIS A 236 10.26 6.56 10.84
C HIS A 236 9.60 7.81 11.39
N THR A 237 10.22 8.98 11.29
CA THR A 237 9.71 10.21 11.92
C THR A 237 10.16 11.48 11.22
N ASN A 238 9.35 12.53 11.36
CA ASN A 238 9.73 13.90 10.99
C ASN A 238 10.22 14.75 12.19
N LEU A 239 10.49 14.14 13.34
CA LEU A 239 11.03 14.84 14.51
C LEU A 239 12.42 15.41 14.17
N ASP A 240 12.58 16.75 14.20
CA ASP A 240 13.77 17.48 13.79
C ASP A 240 14.26 17.14 12.37
N ALA A 241 13.32 16.76 11.49
CA ALA A 241 13.60 16.28 10.14
C ALA A 241 12.39 16.45 9.22
N GLU A 242 12.21 17.64 8.63
CA GLU A 242 11.01 17.95 7.84
C GLU A 242 10.64 16.86 6.81
N ASP A 243 11.63 16.32 6.12
CA ASP A 243 11.46 15.33 5.05
C ASP A 243 11.56 13.87 5.55
N PHE A 244 11.36 13.68 6.84
CA PHE A 244 11.50 12.41 7.57
C PHE A 244 12.94 11.91 7.66
N LYS A 245 13.16 11.06 8.64
CA LYS A 245 14.37 10.27 8.89
C LYS A 245 13.97 8.92 9.50
N ILE A 246 14.92 8.00 9.57
CA ILE A 246 14.75 6.78 10.32
C ILE A 246 15.70 6.85 11.54
N CYS A 247 15.14 6.76 12.74
CA CYS A 247 15.89 6.59 13.97
C CYS A 247 15.88 5.13 14.40
N MET A 248 16.75 4.80 15.35
CA MET A 248 16.80 3.49 15.98
C MET A 248 16.99 3.66 17.51
N CYS A 249 16.38 2.77 18.30
CA CYS A 249 16.64 2.62 19.72
C CYS A 249 16.54 1.15 20.14
N LYS A 250 17.16 0.78 21.26
CA LYS A 250 17.03 -0.56 21.83
C LYS A 250 15.68 -0.74 22.53
N HIS A 251 15.19 -1.98 22.62
CA HIS A 251 13.93 -2.33 23.28
C HIS A 251 13.87 -1.91 24.77
N ASP A 252 15.00 -1.92 25.47
CA ASP A 252 15.13 -1.52 26.88
C ASP A 252 15.32 -0.01 27.07
N SER A 253 15.50 0.75 25.99
CA SER A 253 15.88 2.16 26.01
C SER A 253 15.10 2.99 24.99
N ILE A 254 13.78 2.83 24.97
CA ILE A 254 12.86 3.41 23.97
C ILE A 254 12.84 4.94 23.89
N GLN A 255 13.41 5.63 24.87
CA GLN A 255 13.50 7.10 24.84
C GLN A 255 14.77 7.62 24.12
N ASN A 256 15.74 6.75 23.87
CA ASN A 256 17.05 7.13 23.32
C ASN A 256 17.11 6.91 21.80
N TRP A 257 16.37 7.72 21.06
CA TRP A 257 16.36 7.67 19.60
C TRP A 257 17.69 8.22 19.04
N LYS A 258 18.34 7.44 18.21
CA LYS A 258 19.54 7.84 17.48
C LYS A 258 19.24 7.85 15.99
N ASP A 259 19.71 8.85 15.27
CA ASP A 259 19.57 8.91 13.82
C ASP A 259 20.29 7.69 13.19
N TYR A 260 19.56 6.95 12.37
CA TYR A 260 20.04 5.77 11.65
C TYR A 260 20.13 6.04 10.14
N ILE A 261 19.09 6.62 9.56
CA ILE A 261 19.10 7.22 8.23
C ILE A 261 18.76 8.71 8.41
N PRO A 262 19.70 9.61 8.19
CA PRO A 262 19.46 11.05 8.38
C PRO A 262 18.55 11.61 7.28
N ALA A 263 17.85 12.68 7.60
CA ALA A 263 17.03 13.42 6.63
C ALA A 263 17.90 14.11 5.57
N THR A 264 17.37 14.17 4.36
CA THR A 264 17.94 14.95 3.26
C THR A 264 16.88 15.92 2.74
N LYS A 265 17.17 17.22 2.74
CA LYS A 265 16.22 18.25 2.30
C LYS A 265 15.71 18.00 0.87
N GLY A 266 14.40 18.02 0.69
CA GLY A 266 13.76 17.80 -0.60
C GLY A 266 13.70 16.32 -1.03
N VAL A 267 14.08 15.41 -0.14
CA VAL A 267 14.00 13.96 -0.34
C VAL A 267 13.07 13.38 0.72
N LEU A 268 11.88 12.98 0.31
CA LEU A 268 10.94 12.34 1.21
C LEU A 268 11.38 10.90 1.48
N ILE A 269 11.85 10.63 2.70
CA ILE A 269 12.09 9.25 3.12
C ILE A 269 10.73 8.59 3.38
N GLY A 270 10.45 7.51 2.64
CA GLY A 270 9.24 6.71 2.78
C GLY A 270 9.37 5.60 3.83
N GLY A 271 8.44 4.65 3.78
CA GLY A 271 8.47 3.48 4.65
C GLY A 271 9.64 2.53 4.37
N PHE A 272 9.82 1.60 5.26
CA PHE A 272 10.83 0.55 5.16
C PHE A 272 10.24 -0.84 5.47
N ASN A 273 10.93 -1.88 5.01
CA ASN A 273 10.70 -3.28 5.39
C ASN A 273 11.99 -3.86 5.97
N LEU A 274 11.84 -4.70 7.00
CA LEU A 274 12.93 -5.39 7.67
C LEU A 274 12.84 -6.88 7.39
N LEU A 275 13.92 -7.50 6.98
CA LEU A 275 14.02 -8.93 6.73
C LEU A 275 15.49 -9.39 6.87
N ASN A 276 15.70 -10.56 7.48
CA ASN A 276 17.04 -11.11 7.75
C ASN A 276 18.01 -10.03 8.27
N GLU A 277 19.06 -9.73 7.56
CA GLU A 277 20.05 -8.69 7.86
C GLU A 277 19.88 -7.40 7.01
N TRP A 278 18.69 -7.19 6.44
CA TRP A 278 18.43 -6.12 5.48
C TRP A 278 17.29 -5.21 5.90
N MET A 279 17.47 -3.93 5.62
CA MET A 279 16.39 -2.93 5.53
C MET A 279 16.24 -2.53 4.08
N ILE A 280 15.01 -2.63 3.56
CA ILE A 280 14.63 -2.06 2.27
C ILE A 280 13.80 -0.82 2.53
N ARG A 281 14.22 0.34 2.06
CA ARG A 281 13.51 1.59 2.22
C ARG A 281 13.25 2.28 0.89
N SER A 282 12.24 3.13 0.86
CA SER A 282 11.89 3.94 -0.31
C SER A 282 12.18 5.42 -0.07
N GLU A 283 12.45 6.13 -1.15
CA GLU A 283 12.53 7.59 -1.19
C GLU A 283 11.73 8.14 -2.37
N VAL A 284 11.24 9.37 -2.23
CA VAL A 284 10.74 10.17 -3.35
C VAL A 284 11.63 11.38 -3.50
N ARG A 285 12.21 11.54 -4.69
CA ARG A 285 13.05 12.69 -5.07
C ARG A 285 12.62 13.18 -6.44
N ASP A 286 12.23 14.44 -6.54
CA ASP A 286 11.75 15.02 -7.80
C ASP A 286 10.65 14.21 -8.48
N ALA A 287 9.66 13.72 -7.71
CA ALA A 287 8.57 12.84 -8.15
C ALA A 287 9.01 11.44 -8.64
N LEU A 288 10.28 11.06 -8.47
CA LEU A 288 10.78 9.73 -8.81
C LEU A 288 10.96 8.90 -7.54
N SER A 289 10.43 7.69 -7.55
CA SER A 289 10.68 6.73 -6.47
C SER A 289 12.03 6.07 -6.63
N LYS A 290 12.71 5.87 -5.51
CA LYS A 290 13.96 5.13 -5.40
C LYS A 290 13.87 4.12 -4.28
N LEU A 291 14.55 3.00 -4.45
CA LEU A 291 14.66 1.95 -3.44
C LEU A 291 16.12 1.86 -2.99
N TYR A 292 16.31 1.64 -1.70
CA TYR A 292 17.61 1.43 -1.09
C TYR A 292 17.61 0.15 -0.29
N VAL A 293 18.71 -0.54 -0.33
CA VAL A 293 18.96 -1.74 0.47
C VAL A 293 20.12 -1.44 1.40
N ARG A 294 19.88 -1.57 2.71
CA ARG A 294 20.87 -1.37 3.76
C ARG A 294 21.14 -2.68 4.49
N ASN A 295 22.40 -3.04 4.61
CA ASN A 295 22.81 -4.14 5.49
C ASN A 295 22.85 -3.65 6.94
N LEU A 296 22.12 -4.33 7.82
CA LEU A 296 21.97 -3.94 9.23
C LEU A 296 23.21 -4.28 10.08
N ASN A 297 24.09 -5.16 9.59
CA ASN A 297 25.26 -5.63 10.35
C ASN A 297 26.52 -4.81 10.06
N ILE A 298 26.71 -4.37 8.80
CA ILE A 298 27.94 -3.71 8.34
C ILE A 298 27.75 -2.24 7.97
N ASP A 299 26.59 -1.68 8.25
CA ASP A 299 26.25 -0.27 8.04
C ASP A 299 26.52 0.24 6.59
N SER A 300 26.28 -0.61 5.59
CA SER A 300 26.39 -0.27 4.19
C SER A 300 25.02 -0.14 3.53
N GLU A 301 24.87 0.81 2.64
CA GLU A 301 23.63 1.05 1.89
C GLU A 301 23.92 1.27 0.41
N GLU A 302 23.06 0.74 -0.45
CA GLU A 302 23.12 0.96 -1.90
C GLU A 302 21.72 1.19 -2.49
N GLU A 303 21.67 1.93 -3.61
CA GLU A 303 20.45 2.08 -4.40
C GLU A 303 20.16 0.77 -5.16
N LEU A 304 18.92 0.27 -5.05
CA LEU A 304 18.46 -0.90 -5.79
C LEU A 304 18.00 -0.45 -7.17
N ILE A 305 18.80 -0.72 -8.19
CA ILE A 305 18.52 -0.38 -9.59
C ILE A 305 17.97 -1.63 -10.31
N ILE A 306 16.67 -1.61 -10.61
CA ILE A 306 15.99 -2.74 -11.25
C ILE A 306 15.98 -2.63 -12.78
N THR A 307 16.12 -1.43 -13.33
CA THR A 307 16.05 -1.13 -14.76
C THR A 307 16.94 0.07 -15.12
N GLU A 308 17.34 0.15 -16.39
CA GLU A 308 18.08 1.31 -16.94
C GLU A 308 17.16 2.51 -17.24
N GLU A 309 15.84 2.34 -17.23
CA GLU A 309 14.92 3.46 -17.39
C GLU A 309 15.07 4.45 -16.23
N LYS A 310 15.09 5.76 -16.56
CA LYS A 310 15.32 6.82 -15.56
C LYS A 310 14.04 7.39 -14.96
N VAL A 311 12.94 7.29 -15.69
CA VAL A 311 11.64 7.89 -15.29
C VAL A 311 10.68 6.77 -14.93
N ILE A 312 10.82 6.25 -13.72
CA ILE A 312 10.06 5.09 -13.24
C ILE A 312 9.36 5.37 -11.92
N SER A 313 8.33 4.58 -11.64
CA SER A 313 7.84 4.29 -10.30
C SER A 313 8.25 2.87 -9.93
N SER A 314 8.82 2.69 -8.75
CA SER A 314 9.28 1.40 -8.26
C SER A 314 8.82 1.18 -6.82
N GLY A 315 8.67 -0.09 -6.44
CA GLY A 315 8.31 -0.50 -5.10
C GLY A 315 8.86 -1.89 -4.78
N ALA A 316 9.11 -2.14 -3.51
CA ALA A 316 9.51 -3.44 -3.01
C ALA A 316 8.46 -3.99 -2.04
N SER A 317 8.23 -5.30 -2.09
CA SER A 317 7.33 -6.00 -1.19
C SER A 317 7.88 -7.37 -0.79
N LEU A 318 7.42 -7.87 0.33
CA LEU A 318 7.76 -9.21 0.78
C LEU A 318 7.11 -10.25 -0.14
N MET A 319 7.80 -11.38 -0.36
CA MET A 319 7.25 -12.52 -1.09
C MET A 319 6.88 -13.69 -0.16
N GLN A 320 7.18 -13.56 1.12
CA GLN A 320 6.81 -14.53 2.15
C GLN A 320 6.68 -13.83 3.52
N LYS A 321 5.91 -14.45 4.43
CA LYS A 321 5.73 -13.95 5.80
C LYS A 321 7.00 -14.13 6.63
N ASP A 322 7.66 -15.29 6.49
CA ASP A 322 8.96 -15.52 7.13
C ASP A 322 9.99 -14.54 6.58
N ARG A 323 10.46 -13.67 7.44
CA ARG A 323 11.43 -12.62 7.08
C ARG A 323 12.88 -13.09 7.07
N ASN A 324 13.13 -14.36 7.38
CA ASN A 324 14.46 -14.96 7.29
C ASN A 324 14.79 -15.34 5.84
N THR A 325 14.84 -14.34 4.97
CA THR A 325 15.05 -14.47 3.54
C THR A 325 15.82 -13.27 3.00
N ASN A 326 16.58 -13.48 1.91
CA ASN A 326 17.21 -12.41 1.14
C ASN A 326 16.40 -12.06 -0.12
N LYS A 327 15.22 -12.68 -0.33
CA LYS A 327 14.44 -12.50 -1.55
C LYS A 327 13.21 -11.63 -1.30
N ILE A 328 13.00 -10.70 -2.23
CA ILE A 328 11.87 -9.78 -2.24
C ILE A 328 11.25 -9.71 -3.63
N TYR A 329 10.02 -9.24 -3.72
CA TYR A 329 9.49 -8.73 -4.97
C TYR A 329 9.93 -7.28 -5.16
N VAL A 330 10.44 -7.00 -6.34
CA VAL A 330 10.68 -5.63 -6.81
C VAL A 330 9.85 -5.41 -8.06
N ALA A 331 8.98 -4.42 -8.02
CA ALA A 331 8.14 -4.04 -9.14
C ALA A 331 8.54 -2.65 -9.64
N TYR A 332 8.45 -2.45 -10.96
CA TYR A 332 8.52 -1.11 -11.55
C TYR A 332 7.61 -0.99 -12.75
N HIS A 333 7.27 0.23 -13.07
CA HIS A 333 6.61 0.66 -14.31
C HIS A 333 7.05 2.09 -14.65
N SER A 334 6.89 2.47 -15.91
CA SER A 334 7.17 3.84 -16.38
C SER A 334 5.97 4.37 -17.17
N PRO A 335 5.93 5.64 -17.58
CA PRO A 335 4.85 6.12 -18.44
C PRO A 335 4.69 5.36 -19.77
N ARG A 336 5.76 4.71 -20.25
CA ARG A 336 5.78 3.91 -21.47
C ARG A 336 5.79 2.39 -21.25
N THR A 337 6.28 1.94 -20.09
CA THR A 337 6.52 0.52 -19.80
C THR A 337 5.47 0.01 -18.80
N PRO A 338 4.67 -1.02 -19.17
CA PRO A 338 3.76 -1.67 -18.24
C PRO A 338 4.50 -2.24 -17.01
N GLY A 339 3.73 -2.68 -16.00
CA GLY A 339 4.29 -3.21 -14.78
C GLY A 339 5.09 -4.49 -14.98
N TYR A 340 6.30 -4.52 -14.44
CA TYR A 340 7.13 -5.72 -14.31
C TYR A 340 7.35 -6.02 -12.84
N THR A 341 7.23 -7.29 -12.43
CA THR A 341 7.56 -7.75 -11.08
C THR A 341 8.64 -8.81 -11.16
N TYR A 342 9.70 -8.60 -10.40
CA TYR A 342 10.84 -9.50 -10.30
C TYR A 342 10.92 -10.09 -8.89
N ILE A 343 11.37 -11.34 -8.78
CA ILE A 343 12.04 -11.80 -7.58
C ILE A 343 13.47 -11.25 -7.65
N TYR A 344 13.88 -10.56 -6.61
CA TYR A 344 15.21 -10.00 -6.46
C TYR A 344 15.87 -10.61 -5.22
N ASP A 345 17.04 -11.20 -5.40
CA ASP A 345 17.87 -11.69 -4.31
C ASP A 345 18.88 -10.61 -3.92
N ILE A 346 18.74 -10.08 -2.70
CA ILE A 346 19.52 -8.96 -2.22
C ILE A 346 21.01 -9.31 -2.12
N SER A 347 21.33 -10.53 -1.71
CA SER A 347 22.71 -10.96 -1.49
C SER A 347 23.49 -11.21 -2.78
N THR A 348 22.84 -11.77 -3.80
CA THR A 348 23.48 -12.09 -5.10
C THR A 348 23.21 -11.04 -6.16
N LYS A 349 22.25 -10.13 -5.94
CA LYS A 349 21.74 -9.14 -6.91
C LYS A 349 21.09 -9.76 -8.15
N GLU A 350 20.82 -11.04 -8.11
CA GLU A 350 20.11 -11.74 -9.18
C GLU A 350 18.64 -11.34 -9.21
N LYS A 351 18.10 -11.17 -10.42
CA LYS A 351 16.69 -10.88 -10.63
C LYS A 351 16.06 -11.87 -11.60
N LYS A 352 14.83 -12.30 -11.28
CA LYS A 352 14.03 -13.18 -12.13
C LYS A 352 12.65 -12.55 -12.35
N LEU A 353 12.29 -12.29 -13.61
CA LEU A 353 10.95 -11.83 -13.97
C LEU A 353 9.91 -12.90 -13.61
N VAL A 354 8.87 -12.51 -12.87
CA VAL A 354 7.78 -13.41 -12.44
C VAL A 354 6.42 -12.94 -12.90
N LYS A 355 6.27 -11.65 -13.19
CA LYS A 355 5.04 -11.12 -13.76
C LYS A 355 5.32 -9.93 -14.66
N GLU A 356 4.65 -9.93 -15.80
CA GLU A 356 4.55 -8.81 -16.73
C GLU A 356 3.09 -8.41 -16.87
N GLU A 357 2.80 -7.12 -16.75
CA GLU A 357 1.48 -6.58 -17.03
C GLU A 357 1.29 -6.50 -18.53
N ILE A 358 0.37 -7.28 -19.04
CA ILE A 358 0.09 -7.37 -20.48
C ILE A 358 -1.03 -6.41 -20.85
N VAL A 359 -0.86 -5.69 -21.95
CA VAL A 359 -1.93 -4.93 -22.62
C VAL A 359 -2.48 -5.79 -23.77
N PRO A 360 -3.64 -6.46 -23.63
CA PRO A 360 -4.12 -7.46 -24.58
C PRO A 360 -4.33 -6.94 -26.02
N SER A 361 -4.66 -5.66 -26.19
CA SER A 361 -4.79 -5.02 -27.50
C SER A 361 -3.45 -4.70 -28.17
N GLY A 362 -2.32 -5.02 -27.54
CA GLY A 362 -0.98 -4.72 -28.00
C GLY A 362 -0.45 -3.40 -27.44
N HIS A 363 0.85 -3.42 -27.14
CA HIS A 363 1.61 -2.25 -26.70
C HIS A 363 3.10 -2.50 -26.94
N ASN A 364 3.77 -1.49 -27.49
CA ASN A 364 5.22 -1.50 -27.63
C ASN A 364 5.79 -0.26 -26.95
N PRO A 365 6.55 -0.38 -25.83
CA PRO A 365 7.15 0.74 -25.14
C PRO A 365 8.00 1.66 -26.02
N GLU A 366 8.65 1.11 -27.06
CA GLU A 366 9.51 1.85 -27.99
C GLU A 366 8.74 2.78 -28.94
N ASP A 367 7.42 2.74 -28.94
CA ASP A 367 6.58 3.69 -29.68
C ASP A 367 6.35 4.99 -28.90
N TYR A 368 6.78 5.06 -27.65
CA TYR A 368 6.52 6.21 -26.77
C TYR A 368 7.82 6.83 -26.26
N ILE A 369 7.82 8.15 -26.25
CA ILE A 369 8.90 8.97 -25.72
C ILE A 369 8.47 9.53 -24.37
N VAL A 370 9.33 9.40 -23.37
CA VAL A 370 9.16 9.97 -22.03
C VAL A 370 10.26 10.99 -21.77
N GLU A 371 9.87 12.20 -21.43
CA GLU A 371 10.78 13.31 -21.20
C GLU A 371 10.49 13.96 -19.85
N ARG A 372 11.52 14.52 -19.23
CA ARG A 372 11.42 15.32 -18.01
C ARG A 372 11.84 16.76 -18.28
N LEU A 373 10.95 17.67 -17.94
CA LEU A 373 11.23 19.12 -18.02
C LEU A 373 10.91 19.79 -16.68
N ASN A 374 11.32 21.04 -16.56
CA ASN A 374 10.89 21.93 -15.48
C ASN A 374 10.22 23.16 -16.10
N CYS A 375 9.08 23.54 -15.53
CA CYS A 375 8.36 24.76 -15.88
C CYS A 375 8.49 25.77 -14.73
N ASP A 376 8.64 27.04 -15.06
CA ASP A 376 8.64 28.11 -14.07
C ASP A 376 7.21 28.38 -13.58
N SER A 377 7.03 28.35 -12.27
CA SER A 377 5.83 28.84 -11.62
C SER A 377 5.86 30.37 -11.52
N HIS A 378 4.69 31.00 -11.30
CA HIS A 378 4.56 32.45 -11.11
C HIS A 378 5.46 33.03 -10.00
N ASP A 379 5.88 32.22 -9.05
CA ASP A 379 6.78 32.58 -7.94
C ASP A 379 8.24 32.15 -8.20
N GLY A 380 8.59 31.79 -9.44
CA GLY A 380 9.95 31.40 -9.85
C GLY A 380 10.36 29.98 -9.45
N LYS A 381 9.50 29.19 -8.78
CA LYS A 381 9.82 27.80 -8.47
C LYS A 381 9.69 26.92 -9.70
N LYS A 382 10.63 25.99 -9.83
CA LYS A 382 10.64 25.00 -10.92
C LYS A 382 9.69 23.84 -10.62
N ILE A 383 8.65 23.68 -11.41
CA ILE A 383 7.69 22.57 -11.32
C ILE A 383 8.17 21.44 -12.23
N PRO A 384 8.45 20.24 -11.71
CA PRO A 384 8.81 19.11 -12.55
C PRO A 384 7.61 18.67 -13.40
N LEU A 385 7.86 18.36 -14.66
CA LEU A 385 6.90 17.83 -15.61
C LEU A 385 7.39 16.48 -16.11
N THR A 386 6.49 15.50 -16.19
CA THR A 386 6.70 14.25 -16.92
C THR A 386 5.84 14.27 -18.18
N ILE A 387 6.48 14.23 -19.33
CA ILE A 387 5.85 14.30 -20.65
C ILE A 387 5.87 12.91 -21.27
N THR A 388 4.74 12.47 -21.78
CA THR A 388 4.62 11.21 -22.52
C THR A 388 3.93 11.48 -23.83
N ARG A 389 4.54 11.06 -24.94
CA ARG A 389 3.98 11.21 -26.27
C ARG A 389 4.31 10.02 -27.17
N HIS A 390 3.52 9.81 -28.19
CA HIS A 390 3.87 8.85 -29.23
C HIS A 390 5.05 9.40 -30.06
N LYS A 391 5.99 8.55 -30.47
CA LYS A 391 7.18 8.97 -31.22
C LYS A 391 6.88 9.69 -32.54
N LYS A 392 5.70 9.44 -33.13
CA LYS A 392 5.24 10.10 -34.39
C LYS A 392 4.60 11.46 -34.16
N THR A 393 4.26 11.82 -32.91
CA THR A 393 3.60 13.09 -32.59
C THR A 393 4.52 14.26 -32.97
N LYS A 394 4.04 15.15 -33.81
CA LYS A 394 4.78 16.33 -34.26
C LYS A 394 4.92 17.36 -33.15
N LEU A 395 6.06 18.00 -33.07
CA LEU A 395 6.37 19.08 -32.11
C LEU A 395 6.44 20.45 -32.80
N ASP A 396 5.56 20.69 -33.77
CA ASP A 396 5.47 21.92 -34.56
C ASP A 396 4.37 22.88 -34.07
N GLY A 397 3.81 22.60 -32.90
CA GLY A 397 2.71 23.37 -32.28
C GLY A 397 1.31 22.92 -32.69
N SER A 398 1.18 21.93 -33.58
CA SER A 398 -0.12 21.41 -34.02
C SER A 398 -0.72 20.34 -33.10
N ALA A 399 0.08 19.68 -32.29
CA ALA A 399 -0.36 18.63 -31.39
C ALA A 399 -1.15 19.19 -30.18
N ASN A 400 -2.26 18.55 -29.85
CA ASN A 400 -2.99 18.85 -28.63
C ASN A 400 -2.21 18.36 -27.41
N LEU A 401 -2.34 19.06 -26.27
CA LEU A 401 -1.70 18.71 -25.01
C LEU A 401 -2.77 18.59 -23.91
N LEU A 402 -2.68 17.52 -23.09
CA LEU A 402 -3.44 17.38 -21.87
C LEU A 402 -2.48 17.53 -20.69
N LEU A 403 -2.68 18.61 -19.92
CA LEU A 403 -1.95 18.86 -18.67
C LEU A 403 -2.76 18.31 -17.51
N TYR A 404 -2.15 17.39 -16.74
CA TYR A 404 -2.73 16.81 -15.54
C TYR A 404 -1.89 17.12 -14.31
N GLY A 405 -2.55 17.48 -13.22
CA GLY A 405 -1.91 17.66 -11.92
C GLY A 405 -2.91 17.42 -10.79
N TYR A 406 -2.45 16.92 -9.65
CA TYR A 406 -3.29 16.71 -8.46
C TYR A 406 -2.96 17.71 -7.34
N GLY A 407 -1.79 17.60 -6.75
CA GLY A 407 -1.22 18.54 -5.78
C GLY A 407 -2.10 18.76 -4.54
N SER A 408 -2.63 17.71 -3.92
CA SER A 408 -3.42 17.80 -2.70
C SER A 408 -3.08 16.68 -1.73
N TYR A 409 -3.33 16.91 -0.45
CA TYR A 409 -3.19 15.94 0.66
C TYR A 409 -1.80 15.31 0.80
N GLY A 410 -0.75 15.95 0.27
CA GLY A 410 0.59 15.36 0.26
C GLY A 410 0.76 14.18 -0.70
N SER A 411 -0.24 13.87 -1.51
CA SER A 411 -0.18 12.73 -2.44
C SER A 411 0.73 13.04 -3.61
N SER A 412 1.83 12.30 -3.71
CA SER A 412 2.79 12.40 -4.81
C SER A 412 2.29 11.68 -6.04
N MET A 413 2.34 12.36 -7.19
CA MET A 413 1.99 11.80 -8.50
C MET A 413 3.25 11.28 -9.19
N GLY A 414 3.55 10.00 -9.01
CA GLY A 414 4.68 9.37 -9.70
C GLY A 414 4.46 9.15 -11.20
N PRO A 415 5.55 8.91 -11.97
CA PRO A 415 5.50 8.65 -13.40
C PRO A 415 5.09 7.20 -13.68
N GLY A 416 3.79 6.90 -13.59
CA GLY A 416 3.27 5.55 -13.75
C GLY A 416 2.72 5.23 -15.14
N PHE A 417 2.70 3.94 -15.49
CA PHE A 417 1.98 3.42 -16.65
C PHE A 417 0.46 3.57 -16.47
N SER A 418 -0.23 3.83 -17.58
CA SER A 418 -1.69 3.79 -17.62
C SER A 418 -2.15 3.41 -19.01
N SER A 419 -2.72 2.22 -19.15
CA SER A 419 -3.26 1.74 -20.41
C SER A 419 -4.40 2.62 -20.96
N THR A 420 -5.12 3.33 -20.09
CA THR A 420 -6.20 4.25 -20.50
C THR A 420 -5.64 5.50 -21.19
N ARG A 421 -4.49 6.02 -20.76
CA ARG A 421 -3.82 7.17 -21.39
C ARG A 421 -3.41 6.90 -22.83
N LEU A 422 -3.14 5.64 -23.17
CA LEU A 422 -2.78 5.25 -24.54
C LEU A 422 -3.87 5.63 -25.56
N SER A 423 -5.14 5.69 -25.16
CA SER A 423 -6.21 6.14 -26.06
C SER A 423 -6.06 7.59 -26.50
N LEU A 424 -5.48 8.44 -25.66
CA LEU A 424 -5.19 9.83 -25.98
C LEU A 424 -3.85 9.97 -26.71
N ILE A 425 -2.80 9.33 -26.18
CA ILE A 425 -1.45 9.41 -26.73
C ILE A 425 -1.39 8.87 -28.17
N ASN A 426 -2.12 7.79 -28.46
CA ASN A 426 -2.22 7.21 -29.82
C ASN A 426 -3.06 8.05 -30.80
N ARG A 427 -3.63 9.17 -30.31
CA ARG A 427 -4.32 10.18 -31.11
C ARG A 427 -3.53 11.49 -31.21
N ASP A 428 -2.21 11.40 -31.08
CA ASP A 428 -1.27 12.52 -31.11
C ASP A 428 -1.48 13.57 -30.01
N ILE A 429 -2.12 13.18 -28.90
CA ILE A 429 -2.23 14.04 -27.72
C ILE A 429 -0.99 13.83 -26.84
N ILE A 430 -0.30 14.89 -26.54
CA ILE A 430 0.83 14.89 -25.58
C ILE A 430 0.24 14.87 -24.18
N TRP A 431 0.60 13.86 -23.38
CA TRP A 431 0.23 13.80 -21.97
C TRP A 431 1.32 14.40 -21.10
N VAL A 432 0.96 15.37 -20.27
CA VAL A 432 1.89 16.01 -19.33
C VAL A 432 1.36 15.84 -17.91
N THR A 433 2.15 15.23 -17.05
CA THR A 433 1.91 15.22 -15.61
C THR A 433 2.74 16.30 -14.97
N ALA A 434 2.09 17.31 -14.38
CA ALA A 434 2.72 18.33 -13.59
C ALA A 434 2.77 17.93 -12.12
N HIS A 435 3.97 17.82 -11.56
CA HIS A 435 4.22 17.45 -10.18
C HIS A 435 4.13 18.68 -9.28
N ILE A 436 2.93 19.22 -9.15
CA ILE A 436 2.67 20.53 -8.53
C ILE A 436 2.71 20.48 -7.00
N ARG A 437 2.89 21.63 -6.38
CA ARG A 437 2.84 21.78 -4.91
C ARG A 437 1.50 21.33 -4.33
N GLY A 438 1.54 20.84 -3.10
CA GLY A 438 0.43 20.20 -2.40
C GLY A 438 0.52 18.67 -2.42
N GLY A 439 1.36 18.07 -3.31
CA GLY A 439 1.96 16.76 -3.15
C GLY A 439 3.29 16.84 -2.39
N MET A 440 3.98 15.70 -2.24
CA MET A 440 5.29 15.61 -1.54
C MET A 440 6.42 15.22 -2.51
N GLU A 441 6.31 15.51 -3.78
CA GLU A 441 7.26 15.13 -4.83
C GLU A 441 8.69 15.66 -4.60
N ARG A 442 8.80 16.73 -3.81
CA ARG A 442 10.04 17.38 -3.37
C ARG A 442 10.08 17.57 -1.85
N GLY A 443 9.55 16.62 -1.11
CA GLY A 443 9.51 16.64 0.34
C GLY A 443 8.30 17.37 0.93
N MET A 444 8.30 17.49 2.25
CA MET A 444 7.20 18.08 3.02
C MET A 444 6.97 19.57 2.76
N SER A 445 8.04 20.32 2.48
CA SER A 445 7.92 21.74 2.12
C SER A 445 7.06 21.94 0.87
N TRP A 446 7.18 21.03 -0.12
CA TRP A 446 6.38 21.04 -1.34
C TRP A 446 4.88 20.89 -1.08
N TRP A 447 4.52 20.07 -0.09
CA TRP A 447 3.14 19.95 0.39
C TRP A 447 2.68 21.19 1.14
N LYS A 448 3.45 21.66 2.12
CA LYS A 448 3.10 22.81 2.97
C LYS A 448 2.89 24.09 2.17
N GLU A 449 3.76 24.33 1.17
CA GLU A 449 3.69 25.48 0.28
C GLU A 449 2.53 25.43 -0.73
N GLY A 450 1.84 24.28 -0.87
CA GLY A 450 0.73 24.10 -1.78
C GLY A 450 -0.60 23.79 -1.11
N LYS A 451 -0.73 23.93 0.24
CA LYS A 451 -1.98 23.62 0.94
C LYS A 451 -2.74 24.88 1.37
N MET A 452 -4.06 24.75 1.55
CA MET A 452 -4.97 25.79 2.04
C MET A 452 -4.80 27.11 1.27
N LEU A 453 -4.56 28.22 1.95
CA LEU A 453 -4.40 29.55 1.35
C LEU A 453 -3.13 29.72 0.48
N ASN A 454 -2.17 28.80 0.62
CA ASN A 454 -0.96 28.76 -0.22
C ASN A 454 -1.17 28.02 -1.57
N LYS A 455 -2.37 27.44 -1.77
CA LYS A 455 -2.75 26.78 -3.03
C LYS A 455 -3.01 27.87 -4.08
N LYS A 456 -2.11 27.99 -5.05
CA LYS A 456 -2.19 28.97 -6.14
C LYS A 456 -2.07 28.28 -7.49
#